data_369cd04d58d5df7acffdde41e1566e48
#
_entry.id   369cd04d58d5df7acffdde41e1566e48
#
_cell.length_a   1.000
_cell.length_b   1.000
_cell.length_c   1.000
_cell.angle_alpha   90.00
_cell.angle_beta   90.00
_cell.angle_gamma   90.00
#
_symmetry.space_group_name_H-M   'P 1'
#
loop_
_entity.id
_entity.type
_entity.pdbx_description
1 polymer ?
#
loop_
_entity_poly.entity_id
_entity_poly.type
_entity_poly.pdbx_seq_one_letter_code
_entity_poly.pdbx_strand_id
1 'polypeptide(L)'
;MSTGQAHLNPYIEGDSVLHGLDSIIKTMSLLGLLIFIALIPTGAWAFYLLTGFLLLSGYLLAELHLMEMVKRSLFVELPFFFILVPLLLMRQSDTLVQFELLNRPLNISAAGAERFFNILVRSWFSILASILYASVTHFQEFASAMRALGIPSPIVAIWSFMWRYLVLLVNEAQRMLRARSARSGRVVGQQAKAGGSLAWRASVTGQMVGSMFLRSMERGERVYQAMVARGYDGEIRAHARPILRPFHKIFLSLELLIITLLVITAFQVYGLR
;
A
#
# COMPACT_ATOMS: atom_id res chain seq x y z
N MET A 1 22.36 -5.84 -8.62
CA MET A 1 21.05 -5.15 -8.60
C MET A 1 21.31 -3.67 -8.38
N SER A 2 20.80 -2.77 -9.23
CA SER A 2 21.03 -1.33 -9.06
C SER A 2 20.26 -0.83 -7.84
N THR A 3 20.88 0.01 -7.04
CA THR A 3 20.34 0.62 -5.81
C THR A 3 18.95 1.28 -5.98
N GLY A 4 18.51 1.56 -7.21
CA GLY A 4 17.20 2.13 -7.50
C GLY A 4 16.03 1.13 -7.49
N GLN A 5 16.29 -0.16 -7.64
CA GLN A 5 15.23 -1.18 -7.64
C GLN A 5 14.81 -1.56 -6.21
N ALA A 6 15.73 -1.50 -5.26
CA ALA A 6 15.46 -1.87 -3.86
C ALA A 6 14.46 -0.93 -3.16
N HIS A 7 14.35 0.33 -3.60
CA HIS A 7 13.43 1.29 -3.00
C HIS A 7 11.98 1.22 -3.52
N LEU A 8 11.75 0.58 -4.67
CA LEU A 8 10.43 0.51 -5.30
C LEU A 8 9.72 -0.83 -5.08
N ASN A 9 10.46 -1.87 -4.71
CA ASN A 9 9.89 -3.19 -4.52
C ASN A 9 9.81 -3.51 -3.01
N PRO A 10 8.62 -3.49 -2.40
CA PRO A 10 8.44 -3.85 -1.00
C PRO A 10 8.60 -5.36 -0.76
N TYR A 11 8.65 -6.16 -1.81
CA TYR A 11 8.80 -7.62 -1.74
C TYR A 11 10.15 -8.01 -1.15
N ILE A 12 10.10 -8.92 -0.20
CA ILE A 12 11.27 -9.51 0.47
C ILE A 12 11.39 -10.95 -0.04
N GLU A 13 12.52 -11.28 -0.66
CA GLU A 13 12.77 -12.65 -1.12
C GLU A 13 12.86 -13.59 0.09
N GLY A 14 12.07 -14.68 0.08
CA GLY A 14 12.01 -15.68 1.12
C GLY A 14 11.32 -16.95 0.62
N ASP A 15 11.65 -18.08 1.22
CA ASP A 15 11.11 -19.42 0.89
C ASP A 15 10.04 -19.87 1.89
N SER A 16 9.36 -18.95 2.55
CA SER A 16 8.34 -19.27 3.54
C SER A 16 7.07 -19.86 2.93
N VAL A 17 6.26 -20.52 3.78
CA VAL A 17 4.97 -21.11 3.37
C VAL A 17 4.07 -20.09 2.68
N LEU A 18 4.06 -18.84 3.17
CA LEU A 18 3.27 -17.76 2.57
C LEU A 18 3.78 -17.33 1.19
N HIS A 19 5.09 -17.39 0.95
CA HIS A 19 5.66 -17.11 -0.37
C HIS A 19 5.23 -18.15 -1.41
N GLY A 20 5.12 -19.43 -1.01
CA GLY A 20 4.70 -20.53 -1.88
C GLY A 20 3.20 -20.59 -2.18
N LEU A 21 2.36 -19.81 -1.50
CA LEU A 21 0.92 -19.80 -1.76
C LEU A 21 0.58 -19.17 -3.12
N ASP A 22 -0.52 -19.62 -3.69
CA ASP A 22 -1.04 -19.06 -4.95
C ASP A 22 -1.45 -17.58 -4.77
N SER A 23 -1.11 -16.73 -5.73
CA SER A 23 -1.35 -15.29 -5.66
C SER A 23 -2.82 -14.91 -5.50
N ILE A 24 -3.73 -15.76 -6.03
CA ILE A 24 -5.18 -15.58 -5.88
C ILE A 24 -5.58 -15.71 -4.41
N ILE A 25 -5.09 -16.76 -3.73
CA ILE A 25 -5.37 -17.00 -2.30
C ILE A 25 -4.86 -15.84 -1.47
N LYS A 26 -3.58 -15.45 -1.65
CA LYS A 26 -2.98 -14.31 -0.94
C LYS A 26 -3.82 -13.04 -1.07
N THR A 27 -4.24 -12.74 -2.30
CA THR A 27 -5.01 -11.52 -2.59
C THR A 27 -6.40 -11.56 -1.97
N MET A 28 -7.07 -12.71 -2.05
CA MET A 28 -8.39 -12.87 -1.46
C MET A 28 -8.35 -12.84 0.05
N SER A 29 -7.38 -13.53 0.68
CA SER A 29 -7.19 -13.49 2.14
C SER A 29 -6.91 -12.06 2.64
N LEU A 30 -6.12 -11.26 1.89
CA LEU A 30 -5.97 -9.84 2.23
C LEU A 30 -7.31 -9.10 2.16
N LEU A 31 -8.05 -9.23 1.06
CA LEU A 31 -9.32 -8.53 0.89
C LEU A 31 -10.33 -8.96 1.95
N GLY A 32 -10.42 -10.25 2.22
CA GLY A 32 -11.27 -10.79 3.28
C GLY A 32 -10.93 -10.24 4.66
N LEU A 33 -9.63 -10.23 5.00
CA LEU A 33 -9.15 -9.68 6.25
C LEU A 33 -9.43 -8.18 6.37
N LEU A 34 -9.21 -7.39 5.30
CA LEU A 34 -9.52 -5.96 5.29
C LEU A 34 -11.02 -5.69 5.46
N ILE A 35 -11.87 -6.47 4.81
CA ILE A 35 -13.33 -6.38 4.98
C ILE A 35 -13.72 -6.74 6.41
N PHE A 36 -13.14 -7.81 6.97
CA PHE A 36 -13.36 -8.19 8.37
C PHE A 36 -13.00 -7.06 9.33
N ILE A 37 -11.79 -6.50 9.22
CA ILE A 37 -11.33 -5.38 10.04
C ILE A 37 -12.28 -4.17 9.91
N ALA A 38 -12.75 -3.87 8.69
CA ALA A 38 -13.66 -2.76 8.44
C ALA A 38 -15.04 -2.94 9.08
N LEU A 39 -15.50 -4.18 9.21
CA LEU A 39 -16.83 -4.52 9.74
C LEU A 39 -16.85 -4.76 11.26
N ILE A 40 -15.71 -4.80 11.95
CA ILE A 40 -15.67 -4.96 13.42
C ILE A 40 -16.42 -3.78 14.08
N PRO A 41 -17.45 -4.03 14.92
CA PRO A 41 -18.15 -2.97 15.62
C PRO A 41 -17.25 -2.27 16.65
N THR A 42 -17.62 -1.02 17.02
CA THR A 42 -16.90 -0.26 18.05
C THR A 42 -17.01 -0.97 19.41
N GLY A 43 -15.92 -0.99 20.19
CA GLY A 43 -15.88 -1.66 21.48
C GLY A 43 -15.63 -3.18 21.46
N ALA A 44 -15.55 -3.80 20.30
CA ALA A 44 -15.32 -5.24 20.16
C ALA A 44 -13.82 -5.61 20.28
N TRP A 45 -13.19 -5.29 21.42
CA TRP A 45 -11.75 -5.47 21.65
C TRP A 45 -11.26 -6.91 21.48
N ALA A 46 -12.10 -7.91 21.80
CA ALA A 46 -11.76 -9.32 21.62
C ALA A 46 -11.46 -9.67 20.13
N PHE A 47 -12.21 -9.07 19.20
CA PHE A 47 -11.99 -9.29 17.76
C PHE A 47 -10.72 -8.59 17.25
N TYR A 48 -10.35 -7.45 17.84
CA TYR A 48 -9.06 -6.83 17.54
C TYR A 48 -7.89 -7.67 18.05
N LEU A 49 -8.00 -8.30 19.24
CA LEU A 49 -6.99 -9.24 19.72
C LEU A 49 -6.86 -10.45 18.81
N LEU A 50 -7.98 -11.02 18.34
CA LEU A 50 -7.99 -12.12 17.38
C LEU A 50 -7.30 -11.72 16.07
N THR A 51 -7.61 -10.54 15.54
CA THR A 51 -6.98 -9.99 14.33
C THR A 51 -5.48 -9.80 14.54
N GLY A 52 -5.08 -9.25 15.67
CA GLY A 52 -3.66 -9.09 16.04
C GLY A 52 -2.92 -10.42 16.10
N PHE A 53 -3.52 -11.45 16.71
CA PHE A 53 -2.95 -12.80 16.75
C PHE A 53 -2.84 -13.42 15.34
N LEU A 54 -3.85 -13.24 14.49
CA LEU A 54 -3.84 -13.72 13.11
C LEU A 54 -2.76 -13.02 12.27
N LEU A 55 -2.60 -11.71 12.42
CA LEU A 55 -1.52 -10.97 11.76
C LEU A 55 -0.15 -11.40 12.26
N LEU A 56 0.01 -11.55 13.59
CA LEU A 56 1.25 -12.02 14.19
C LEU A 56 1.64 -13.40 13.67
N SER A 57 0.69 -14.35 13.59
CA SER A 57 0.94 -15.67 13.02
C SER A 57 1.34 -15.57 11.54
N GLY A 58 0.71 -14.67 10.76
CA GLY A 58 1.08 -14.41 9.37
C GLY A 58 2.52 -13.90 9.24
N TYR A 59 2.94 -12.96 10.08
CA TYR A 59 4.31 -12.43 10.08
C TYR A 59 5.35 -13.51 10.46
N LEU A 60 5.02 -14.36 11.44
CA LEU A 60 5.90 -15.46 11.85
C LEU A 60 6.02 -16.51 10.74
N LEU A 61 4.90 -16.88 10.09
CA LEU A 61 4.89 -17.81 8.96
C LEU A 61 5.60 -17.24 7.72
N ALA A 62 5.64 -15.92 7.57
CA ALA A 62 6.36 -15.25 6.50
C ALA A 62 7.86 -15.10 6.78
N GLU A 63 8.32 -15.43 8.00
CA GLU A 63 9.70 -15.26 8.46
C GLU A 63 10.21 -13.81 8.36
N LEU A 64 9.30 -12.85 8.50
CA LEU A 64 9.60 -11.43 8.40
C LEU A 64 10.05 -10.84 9.75
N HIS A 65 10.96 -9.87 9.72
CA HIS A 65 11.43 -9.17 10.91
C HIS A 65 10.34 -8.24 11.47
N LEU A 66 9.62 -8.71 12.49
CA LEU A 66 8.48 -8.02 13.11
C LEU A 66 8.79 -6.55 13.49
N MET A 67 9.96 -6.30 14.09
CA MET A 67 10.35 -4.96 14.53
C MET A 67 10.42 -3.95 13.38
N GLU A 68 10.93 -4.35 12.23
CA GLU A 68 11.02 -3.48 11.06
C GLU A 68 9.64 -3.18 10.46
N MET A 69 8.76 -4.18 10.45
CA MET A 69 7.41 -4.05 9.93
C MET A 69 6.54 -3.17 10.82
N VAL A 70 6.65 -3.33 12.15
CA VAL A 70 5.98 -2.47 13.12
C VAL A 70 6.50 -1.02 13.01
N LYS A 71 7.80 -0.79 12.90
CA LYS A 71 8.34 0.56 12.69
C LYS A 71 7.81 1.19 11.40
N ARG A 72 7.77 0.42 10.31
CA ARG A 72 7.24 0.88 9.02
C ARG A 72 5.75 1.21 9.11
N SER A 73 4.95 0.37 9.78
CA SER A 73 3.52 0.61 9.95
C SER A 73 3.24 1.84 10.82
N LEU A 74 3.98 2.04 11.92
CA LEU A 74 3.86 3.22 12.76
C LEU A 74 4.21 4.51 12.02
N PHE A 75 5.22 4.48 11.15
CA PHE A 75 5.56 5.64 10.32
C PHE A 75 4.44 6.02 9.35
N VAL A 76 3.79 5.02 8.75
CA VAL A 76 2.65 5.23 7.85
C VAL A 76 1.40 5.68 8.63
N GLU A 77 1.22 5.20 9.86
CA GLU A 77 0.10 5.56 10.74
C GLU A 77 0.19 7.00 11.28
N LEU A 78 1.41 7.55 11.39
CA LEU A 78 1.65 8.85 11.99
C LEU A 78 0.81 10.01 11.40
N PRO A 79 0.65 10.16 10.07
CA PRO A 79 -0.25 11.17 9.50
C PRO A 79 -1.72 10.96 9.90
N PHE A 80 -2.18 9.71 9.95
CA PHE A 80 -3.55 9.37 10.37
C PHE A 80 -3.81 9.75 11.80
N PHE A 81 -2.84 9.53 12.70
CA PHE A 81 -2.92 9.97 14.07
C PHE A 81 -3.22 11.46 14.17
N PHE A 82 -2.50 12.32 13.44
CA PHE A 82 -2.74 13.78 13.45
C PHE A 82 -4.11 14.15 12.88
N ILE A 83 -4.59 13.47 11.85
CA ILE A 83 -5.91 13.71 11.25
C ILE A 83 -7.02 13.32 12.24
N LEU A 84 -6.82 12.31 13.08
CA LEU A 84 -7.82 11.83 14.04
C LEU A 84 -7.87 12.64 15.34
N VAL A 85 -6.83 13.42 15.68
CA VAL A 85 -6.80 14.24 16.90
C VAL A 85 -8.04 15.13 17.09
N PRO A 86 -8.58 15.81 16.04
CA PRO A 86 -9.81 16.60 16.19
C PRO A 86 -11.03 15.78 16.65
N LEU A 87 -11.03 14.46 16.41
CA LEU A 87 -12.12 13.59 16.85
C LEU A 87 -12.20 13.47 18.38
N LEU A 88 -11.06 13.58 19.07
CA LEU A 88 -11.00 13.64 20.53
C LEU A 88 -11.67 14.90 21.10
N LEU A 89 -11.66 16.00 20.31
CA LEU A 89 -12.16 17.31 20.70
C LEU A 89 -13.64 17.52 20.33
N MET A 90 -14.29 16.53 19.72
CA MET A 90 -15.71 16.63 19.38
C MET A 90 -16.56 16.65 20.66
N ARG A 91 -17.33 17.74 20.81
CA ARG A 91 -18.21 17.99 21.95
C ARG A 91 -19.36 16.98 21.97
N GLN A 92 -19.31 16.05 22.91
CA GLN A 92 -20.37 15.10 23.22
C GLN A 92 -20.70 15.20 24.70
N SER A 93 -21.88 14.75 25.13
CA SER A 93 -22.46 14.97 26.45
C SER A 93 -21.61 14.46 27.63
N ASP A 94 -20.73 13.50 27.43
CA ASP A 94 -19.92 12.90 28.49
C ASP A 94 -18.48 13.39 28.42
N THR A 95 -18.14 14.38 29.23
CA THR A 95 -16.79 14.94 29.32
C THR A 95 -15.97 14.18 30.37
N LEU A 96 -14.87 13.51 29.95
CA LEU A 96 -13.91 12.87 30.86
C LEU A 96 -12.94 13.90 31.49
N VAL A 97 -12.49 14.86 30.71
CA VAL A 97 -11.49 15.85 31.15
C VAL A 97 -11.76 17.19 30.44
N GLN A 98 -11.78 18.26 31.21
CA GLN A 98 -11.87 19.63 30.72
C GLN A 98 -10.45 20.25 30.78
N PHE A 99 -9.92 20.65 29.64
CA PHE A 99 -8.70 21.42 29.54
C PHE A 99 -9.00 22.82 28.97
N GLU A 100 -8.54 23.87 29.61
CA GLU A 100 -8.55 25.21 29.04
C GLU A 100 -7.24 25.44 28.27
N LEU A 101 -7.31 25.44 26.95
CA LEU A 101 -6.20 25.82 26.08
C LEU A 101 -6.57 27.07 25.31
N LEU A 102 -5.78 28.15 25.44
CA LEU A 102 -6.00 29.44 24.74
C LEU A 102 -7.43 30.01 24.93
N ASN A 103 -7.98 30.02 26.15
CA ASN A 103 -9.31 30.56 26.46
C ASN A 103 -10.47 29.84 25.73
N ARG A 104 -10.28 28.60 25.26
CA ARG A 104 -11.33 27.75 24.75
C ARG A 104 -11.39 26.45 25.59
N PRO A 105 -12.59 26.07 26.10
CA PRO A 105 -12.74 24.80 26.80
C PRO A 105 -12.63 23.67 25.77
N LEU A 106 -11.57 22.91 25.82
CA LEU A 106 -11.37 21.67 25.07
C LEU A 106 -11.86 20.53 25.95
N ASN A 107 -12.96 19.92 25.56
CA ASN A 107 -13.55 18.79 26.29
C ASN A 107 -13.19 17.50 25.60
N ILE A 108 -12.50 16.60 26.28
CA ILE A 108 -12.27 15.24 25.81
C ILE A 108 -13.47 14.40 26.23
N SER A 109 -14.24 13.93 25.24
CA SER A 109 -15.39 13.04 25.46
C SER A 109 -14.95 11.58 25.50
N ALA A 110 -15.52 10.77 26.40
CA ALA A 110 -15.30 9.33 26.46
C ALA A 110 -15.63 8.65 25.12
N ALA A 111 -16.77 9.01 24.54
CA ALA A 111 -17.18 8.48 23.22
C ALA A 111 -16.25 8.94 22.08
N GLY A 112 -15.69 10.15 22.15
CA GLY A 112 -14.69 10.63 21.22
C GLY A 112 -13.38 9.85 21.31
N ALA A 113 -12.91 9.57 22.53
CA ALA A 113 -11.72 8.77 22.78
C ALA A 113 -11.90 7.32 22.30
N GLU A 114 -13.04 6.70 22.59
CA GLU A 114 -13.34 5.35 22.13
C GLU A 114 -13.33 5.26 20.59
N ARG A 115 -13.97 6.19 19.90
CA ARG A 115 -13.96 6.25 18.44
C ARG A 115 -12.56 6.48 17.89
N PHE A 116 -11.80 7.37 18.50
CA PHE A 116 -10.40 7.63 18.13
C PHE A 116 -9.57 6.35 18.19
N PHE A 117 -9.58 5.64 19.33
CA PHE A 117 -8.80 4.41 19.47
C PHE A 117 -9.29 3.29 18.55
N ASN A 118 -10.61 3.17 18.33
CA ASN A 118 -11.14 2.18 17.40
C ASN A 118 -10.67 2.42 15.97
N ILE A 119 -10.72 3.67 15.49
CA ILE A 119 -10.27 4.00 14.13
C ILE A 119 -8.75 3.79 14.02
N LEU A 120 -7.99 4.21 15.02
CA LEU A 120 -6.54 4.08 15.03
C LEU A 120 -6.08 2.61 15.03
N VAL A 121 -6.68 1.75 15.82
CA VAL A 121 -6.37 0.31 15.84
C VAL A 121 -6.79 -0.35 14.54
N ARG A 122 -7.95 0.02 14.00
CA ARG A 122 -8.45 -0.48 12.72
C ARG A 122 -7.54 -0.10 11.55
N SER A 123 -7.12 1.17 11.45
CA SER A 123 -6.20 1.63 10.42
C SER A 123 -4.84 0.95 10.54
N TRP A 124 -4.32 0.83 11.77
CA TRP A 124 -3.03 0.18 12.02
C TRP A 124 -3.01 -1.29 11.59
N PHE A 125 -4.04 -2.07 11.95
CA PHE A 125 -4.15 -3.46 11.51
C PHE A 125 -4.32 -3.60 9.99
N SER A 126 -5.06 -2.68 9.36
CA SER A 126 -5.19 -2.66 7.91
C SER A 126 -3.85 -2.35 7.21
N ILE A 127 -3.06 -1.44 7.77
CA ILE A 127 -1.71 -1.14 7.27
C ILE A 127 -0.78 -2.35 7.47
N LEU A 128 -0.80 -2.99 8.64
CA LEU A 128 -0.01 -4.20 8.89
C LEU A 128 -0.37 -5.32 7.91
N ALA A 129 -1.66 -5.59 7.69
CA ALA A 129 -2.11 -6.59 6.72
C ALA A 129 -1.62 -6.27 5.30
N SER A 130 -1.69 -5.00 4.90
CA SER A 130 -1.23 -4.54 3.59
C SER A 130 0.29 -4.66 3.42
N ILE A 131 1.06 -4.33 4.47
CA ILE A 131 2.53 -4.47 4.47
C ILE A 131 2.91 -5.95 4.38
N LEU A 132 2.26 -6.83 5.15
CA LEU A 132 2.48 -8.28 5.09
C LEU A 132 2.28 -8.79 3.66
N TYR A 133 1.15 -8.46 3.06
CA TYR A 133 0.84 -8.85 1.69
C TYR A 133 1.86 -8.33 0.67
N ALA A 134 2.22 -7.05 0.75
CA ALA A 134 3.19 -6.43 -0.16
C ALA A 134 4.59 -7.02 -0.01
N SER A 135 4.95 -7.51 1.18
CA SER A 135 6.24 -8.16 1.44
C SER A 135 6.32 -9.58 0.88
N VAL A 136 5.19 -10.28 0.75
CA VAL A 136 5.11 -11.70 0.35
C VAL A 136 4.65 -11.87 -1.10
N THR A 137 4.20 -10.80 -1.77
CA THR A 137 3.58 -10.90 -3.10
C THR A 137 4.26 -9.97 -4.09
N HIS A 138 4.72 -10.52 -5.22
CA HIS A 138 5.23 -9.72 -6.31
C HIS A 138 4.11 -8.95 -7.01
N PHE A 139 4.41 -7.76 -7.52
CA PHE A 139 3.43 -6.97 -8.26
C PHE A 139 2.85 -7.72 -9.48
N GLN A 140 3.63 -8.54 -10.14
CA GLN A 140 3.19 -9.35 -11.28
C GLN A 140 2.18 -10.44 -10.85
N GLU A 141 2.39 -11.03 -9.67
CA GLU A 141 1.47 -11.98 -9.06
C GLU A 141 0.13 -11.30 -8.71
N PHE A 142 0.20 -10.11 -8.09
CA PHE A 142 -0.99 -9.29 -7.83
C PHE A 142 -1.76 -8.98 -9.11
N ALA A 143 -1.10 -8.56 -10.19
CA ALA A 143 -1.74 -8.29 -11.46
C ALA A 143 -2.41 -9.53 -12.05
N SER A 144 -1.77 -10.72 -11.92
CA SER A 144 -2.35 -11.99 -12.37
C SER A 144 -3.58 -12.40 -11.55
N ALA A 145 -3.54 -12.20 -10.23
CA ALA A 145 -4.68 -12.43 -9.34
C ALA A 145 -5.87 -11.53 -9.70
N MET A 146 -5.63 -10.24 -9.96
CA MET A 146 -6.68 -9.30 -10.39
C MET A 146 -7.36 -9.75 -11.69
N ARG A 147 -6.59 -10.31 -12.63
CA ARG A 147 -7.15 -10.88 -13.87
C ARG A 147 -8.03 -12.10 -13.59
N ALA A 148 -7.63 -12.97 -12.67
CA ALA A 148 -8.42 -14.13 -12.25
C ALA A 148 -9.73 -13.74 -11.57
N LEU A 149 -9.75 -12.60 -10.87
CA LEU A 149 -10.92 -12.02 -10.22
C LEU A 149 -11.89 -11.31 -11.17
N GLY A 150 -11.61 -11.33 -12.48
CA GLY A 150 -12.51 -10.80 -13.50
C GLY A 150 -12.26 -9.35 -13.89
N ILE A 151 -11.14 -8.75 -13.47
CA ILE A 151 -10.78 -7.41 -13.95
C ILE A 151 -10.48 -7.49 -15.46
N PRO A 152 -11.02 -6.57 -16.26
CA PRO A 152 -10.83 -6.54 -17.71
C PRO A 152 -9.35 -6.57 -18.10
N SER A 153 -9.01 -7.42 -19.06
CA SER A 153 -7.63 -7.65 -19.53
C SER A 153 -6.88 -6.37 -19.92
N PRO A 154 -7.48 -5.32 -20.52
CA PRO A 154 -6.79 -4.09 -20.82
C PRO A 154 -6.27 -3.35 -19.58
N ILE A 155 -7.03 -3.35 -18.47
CA ILE A 155 -6.64 -2.69 -17.22
C ILE A 155 -5.43 -3.39 -16.62
N VAL A 156 -5.45 -4.72 -16.56
CA VAL A 156 -4.32 -5.52 -16.06
C VAL A 156 -3.08 -5.33 -16.94
N ALA A 157 -3.28 -5.22 -18.24
CA ALA A 157 -2.23 -4.92 -19.20
C ALA A 157 -1.57 -3.57 -18.92
N ILE A 158 -2.37 -2.51 -18.73
CA ILE A 158 -1.88 -1.17 -18.39
C ILE A 158 -1.08 -1.21 -17.09
N TRP A 159 -1.57 -1.85 -16.04
CA TRP A 159 -0.86 -1.98 -14.77
C TRP A 159 0.47 -2.72 -14.89
N SER A 160 0.50 -3.81 -15.67
CA SER A 160 1.72 -4.59 -15.90
C SER A 160 2.77 -3.77 -16.67
N PHE A 161 2.35 -3.03 -17.68
CA PHE A 161 3.23 -2.10 -18.38
C PHE A 161 3.68 -0.95 -17.50
N MET A 162 2.76 -0.32 -16.77
CA MET A 162 3.07 0.77 -15.85
C MET A 162 4.19 0.35 -14.89
N TRP A 163 4.07 -0.80 -14.25
CA TRP A 163 5.10 -1.31 -13.34
C TRP A 163 6.45 -1.52 -14.02
N ARG A 164 6.45 -2.17 -15.18
CA ARG A 164 7.67 -2.44 -15.95
C ARG A 164 8.37 -1.14 -16.36
N TYR A 165 7.60 -0.15 -16.85
CA TYR A 165 8.15 1.12 -17.31
C TYR A 165 8.50 2.05 -16.16
N LEU A 166 7.84 1.94 -15.00
CA LEU A 166 8.18 2.70 -13.80
C LEU A 166 9.65 2.49 -13.42
N VAL A 167 10.11 1.24 -13.38
CA VAL A 167 11.51 0.92 -13.07
C VAL A 167 12.47 1.55 -14.09
N LEU A 168 12.13 1.50 -15.36
CA LEU A 168 12.93 2.13 -16.42
C LEU A 168 12.97 3.65 -16.28
N LEU A 169 11.83 4.29 -16.00
CA LEU A 169 11.73 5.74 -15.81
C LEU A 169 12.52 6.21 -14.59
N VAL A 170 12.45 5.47 -13.48
CA VAL A 170 13.23 5.79 -12.27
C VAL A 170 14.73 5.73 -12.56
N ASN A 171 15.20 4.71 -13.26
CA ASN A 171 16.60 4.60 -13.67
C ASN A 171 17.01 5.75 -14.60
N GLU A 172 16.14 6.18 -15.50
CA GLU A 172 16.38 7.33 -16.40
C GLU A 172 16.44 8.63 -15.59
N ALA A 173 15.47 8.85 -14.68
CA ALA A 173 15.45 10.02 -13.80
C ALA A 173 16.73 10.10 -12.94
N GLN A 174 17.17 9.00 -12.36
CA GLN A 174 18.41 8.95 -11.59
C GLN A 174 19.65 9.26 -12.43
N ARG A 175 19.70 8.78 -13.69
CA ARG A 175 20.78 9.13 -14.63
C ARG A 175 20.80 10.63 -14.92
N MET A 176 19.63 11.22 -15.18
CA MET A 176 19.51 12.66 -15.41
C MET A 176 19.89 13.48 -14.18
N LEU A 177 19.48 13.04 -12.97
CA LEU A 177 19.86 13.70 -11.71
C LEU A 177 21.37 13.64 -11.48
N ARG A 178 22.01 12.51 -11.74
CA ARG A 178 23.48 12.38 -11.65
C ARG A 178 24.20 13.29 -12.66
N ALA A 179 23.72 13.31 -13.91
CA ALA A 179 24.27 14.19 -14.94
C ALA A 179 24.13 15.68 -14.55
N ARG A 180 22.98 16.06 -13.98
CA ARG A 180 22.76 17.41 -13.45
C ARG A 180 23.73 17.72 -12.30
N SER A 181 23.88 16.83 -11.33
CA SER A 181 24.79 17.06 -10.19
C SER A 181 26.24 17.22 -10.65
N ALA A 182 26.68 16.46 -11.64
CA ALA A 182 28.00 16.58 -12.22
C ALA A 182 28.23 17.94 -12.92
N ARG A 183 27.19 18.48 -13.58
CA ARG A 183 27.27 19.80 -14.26
C ARG A 183 27.14 20.99 -13.29
N SER A 184 26.51 20.79 -12.14
CA SER A 184 26.34 21.82 -11.11
C SER A 184 27.39 21.75 -10.00
N GLY A 185 28.56 21.20 -10.29
CA GLY A 185 29.70 21.06 -9.39
C GLY A 185 30.18 22.40 -8.86
N ARG A 186 30.72 22.40 -7.65
CA ARG A 186 31.27 23.56 -6.97
C ARG A 186 32.62 23.90 -7.56
N VAL A 187 32.81 25.13 -8.04
CA VAL A 187 34.15 25.65 -8.33
C VAL A 187 34.82 25.92 -7.00
N VAL A 188 36.00 25.36 -6.78
CA VAL A 188 36.80 25.56 -5.58
C VAL A 188 37.09 27.06 -5.45
N GLY A 189 36.69 27.70 -4.33
CA GLY A 189 36.94 29.14 -4.05
C GLY A 189 35.70 30.04 -4.17
N GLN A 190 34.57 29.61 -4.68
CA GLN A 190 33.34 30.44 -4.67
C GLN A 190 32.41 30.06 -3.51
N GLN A 191 32.01 31.07 -2.72
CA GLN A 191 31.02 30.92 -1.62
C GLN A 191 29.59 30.74 -2.13
N ALA A 192 29.34 30.77 -3.44
CA ALA A 192 28.02 30.56 -4.02
C ALA A 192 27.51 29.15 -3.78
N LYS A 193 26.27 29.01 -3.30
CA LYS A 193 25.60 27.71 -3.12
C LYS A 193 25.58 26.94 -4.43
N ALA A 194 26.25 25.81 -4.49
CA ALA A 194 26.22 24.92 -5.66
C ALA A 194 24.76 24.61 -6.04
N GLY A 195 24.41 24.84 -7.32
CA GLY A 195 23.08 24.48 -7.85
C GLY A 195 22.04 25.59 -7.91
N GLY A 196 22.40 26.88 -7.76
CA GLY A 196 21.52 28.03 -8.01
C GLY A 196 20.37 28.21 -7.00
N SER A 197 19.48 29.17 -7.27
CA SER A 197 18.28 29.47 -6.47
C SER A 197 17.25 28.32 -6.50
N LEU A 198 16.32 28.30 -5.54
CA LEU A 198 15.23 27.32 -5.55
C LEU A 198 14.37 27.38 -6.81
N ALA A 199 14.08 28.60 -7.30
CA ALA A 199 13.35 28.81 -8.55
C ALA A 199 14.11 28.22 -9.76
N TRP A 200 15.41 28.43 -9.83
CA TRP A 200 16.25 27.84 -10.90
C TRP A 200 16.25 26.31 -10.81
N ARG A 201 16.38 25.74 -9.61
CA ARG A 201 16.32 24.28 -9.41
C ARG A 201 14.98 23.70 -9.83
N ALA A 202 13.88 24.37 -9.50
CA ALA A 202 12.54 23.96 -9.90
C ALA A 202 12.38 24.03 -11.43
N SER A 203 12.83 25.11 -12.07
CA SER A 203 12.80 25.26 -13.54
C SER A 203 13.59 24.14 -14.24
N VAL A 204 14.83 23.88 -13.82
CA VAL A 204 15.66 22.81 -14.41
C VAL A 204 15.02 21.42 -14.17
N THR A 205 14.47 21.19 -12.99
CA THR A 205 13.78 19.91 -12.71
C THR A 205 12.53 19.76 -13.57
N GLY A 206 11.75 20.84 -13.75
CA GLY A 206 10.60 20.86 -14.65
C GLY A 206 10.98 20.54 -16.11
N GLN A 207 12.07 21.12 -16.62
CA GLN A 207 12.59 20.81 -17.96
C GLN A 207 13.03 19.34 -18.08
N MET A 208 13.67 18.79 -17.03
CA MET A 208 14.03 17.37 -16.99
C MET A 208 12.79 16.47 -17.05
N VAL A 209 11.76 16.77 -16.24
CA VAL A 209 10.49 16.04 -16.25
C VAL A 209 9.82 16.14 -17.62
N GLY A 210 9.76 17.33 -18.21
CA GLY A 210 9.21 17.54 -19.56
C GLY A 210 9.93 16.72 -20.63
N SER A 211 11.27 16.73 -20.62
CA SER A 211 12.06 15.93 -21.57
C SER A 211 11.88 14.43 -21.37
N MET A 212 11.77 13.98 -20.12
CA MET A 212 11.51 12.57 -19.79
C MET A 212 10.11 12.15 -20.25
N PHE A 213 9.11 13.02 -20.09
CA PHE A 213 7.75 12.79 -20.57
C PHE A 213 7.71 12.59 -22.08
N LEU A 214 8.31 13.49 -22.86
CA LEU A 214 8.36 13.38 -24.32
C LEU A 214 9.05 12.09 -24.77
N ARG A 215 10.20 11.75 -24.18
CA ARG A 215 10.89 10.48 -24.46
C ARG A 215 10.06 9.25 -24.10
N SER A 216 9.26 9.32 -23.01
CA SER A 216 8.39 8.21 -22.63
C SER A 216 7.24 8.02 -23.60
N MET A 217 6.68 9.12 -24.13
CA MET A 217 5.65 9.05 -25.18
C MET A 217 6.20 8.44 -26.47
N GLU A 218 7.34 8.92 -26.97
CA GLU A 218 7.99 8.35 -28.16
C GLU A 218 8.33 6.85 -27.98
N ARG A 219 8.76 6.47 -26.77
CA ARG A 219 9.02 5.07 -26.46
C ARG A 219 7.73 4.25 -26.46
N GLY A 220 6.64 4.78 -25.88
CA GLY A 220 5.33 4.15 -25.89
C GLY A 220 4.85 3.87 -27.30
N GLU A 221 4.98 4.85 -28.19
CA GLU A 221 4.62 4.71 -29.62
C GLU A 221 5.45 3.61 -30.30
N ARG A 222 6.77 3.61 -30.13
CA ARG A 222 7.64 2.56 -30.71
C ARG A 222 7.30 1.17 -30.17
N VAL A 223 6.98 1.05 -28.89
CA VAL A 223 6.57 -0.23 -28.29
C VAL A 223 5.23 -0.69 -28.85
N TYR A 224 4.27 0.22 -28.98
CA TYR A 224 2.98 -0.08 -29.58
C TYR A 224 3.11 -0.58 -31.02
N GLN A 225 3.86 0.14 -31.86
CA GLN A 225 4.13 -0.27 -33.25
C GLN A 225 4.81 -1.64 -33.33
N ALA A 226 5.77 -1.90 -32.45
CA ALA A 226 6.43 -3.20 -32.37
C ALA A 226 5.48 -4.32 -31.92
N MET A 227 4.50 -4.03 -31.05
CA MET A 227 3.47 -4.98 -30.65
C MET A 227 2.50 -5.27 -31.79
N VAL A 228 2.03 -4.26 -32.50
CA VAL A 228 1.16 -4.42 -33.67
C VAL A 228 1.86 -5.25 -34.75
N ALA A 229 3.14 -5.00 -35.02
CA ALA A 229 3.93 -5.77 -35.97
C ALA A 229 4.08 -7.26 -35.56
N ARG A 230 3.90 -7.59 -34.26
CA ARG A 230 3.90 -8.96 -33.72
C ARG A 230 2.50 -9.56 -33.60
N GLY A 231 1.47 -8.91 -34.17
CA GLY A 231 0.09 -9.39 -34.15
C GLY A 231 -0.68 -9.09 -32.87
N TYR A 232 -0.35 -7.98 -32.18
CA TYR A 232 -1.09 -7.54 -31.01
C TYR A 232 -2.53 -7.18 -31.40
N ASP A 233 -3.49 -7.84 -30.81
CA ASP A 233 -4.93 -7.71 -31.04
C ASP A 233 -5.69 -7.05 -29.87
N GLY A 234 -4.97 -6.35 -28.98
CA GLY A 234 -5.55 -5.74 -27.77
C GLY A 234 -5.46 -6.61 -26.54
N GLU A 235 -5.09 -7.90 -26.67
CA GLU A 235 -4.90 -8.79 -25.52
C GLU A 235 -3.41 -9.14 -25.33
N ILE A 236 -2.92 -8.96 -24.09
CA ILE A 236 -1.61 -9.47 -23.71
C ILE A 236 -1.75 -10.94 -23.32
N ARG A 237 -1.29 -11.81 -24.16
CA ARG A 237 -1.28 -13.27 -23.93
C ARG A 237 -0.06 -13.72 -23.10
N ALA A 238 0.48 -12.86 -22.25
CA ALA A 238 1.59 -13.20 -21.39
C ALA A 238 1.10 -14.03 -20.20
N HIS A 239 1.60 -15.23 -20.08
CA HIS A 239 1.36 -16.26 -19.06
C HIS A 239 -0.03 -16.90 -19.07
N ALA A 240 -0.06 -18.20 -18.82
CA ALA A 240 -1.28 -18.97 -18.67
C ALA A 240 -2.24 -18.24 -17.71
N ARG A 241 -3.50 -18.07 -18.11
CA ARG A 241 -4.53 -17.54 -17.20
C ARG A 241 -4.46 -18.34 -15.92
N PRO A 242 -4.25 -17.70 -14.75
CA PRO A 242 -4.35 -18.45 -13.51
C PRO A 242 -5.77 -19.06 -13.46
N ILE A 243 -5.84 -20.36 -13.61
CA ILE A 243 -7.12 -21.07 -13.59
C ILE A 243 -7.50 -21.20 -12.12
N LEU A 244 -8.66 -20.69 -11.75
CA LEU A 244 -9.26 -20.94 -10.44
C LEU A 244 -9.50 -22.44 -10.29
N ARG A 245 -8.56 -23.13 -9.64
CA ARG A 245 -8.71 -24.55 -9.32
C ARG A 245 -9.86 -24.74 -8.33
N PRO A 246 -10.53 -25.88 -8.28
CA PRO A 246 -11.61 -26.14 -7.32
C PRO A 246 -11.18 -25.89 -5.87
N PHE A 247 -9.93 -26.19 -5.53
CA PHE A 247 -9.34 -25.89 -4.22
C PHE A 247 -9.41 -24.39 -3.87
N HIS A 248 -9.12 -23.49 -4.80
CA HIS A 248 -9.20 -22.04 -4.56
C HIS A 248 -10.65 -21.62 -4.24
N LYS A 249 -11.63 -22.19 -4.94
CA LYS A 249 -13.05 -21.89 -4.69
C LYS A 249 -13.49 -22.35 -3.31
N ILE A 250 -13.06 -23.57 -2.90
CA ILE A 250 -13.35 -24.12 -1.56
C ILE A 250 -12.71 -23.24 -0.50
N PHE A 251 -11.44 -22.88 -0.66
CA PHE A 251 -10.73 -21.99 0.28
C PHE A 251 -11.45 -20.65 0.44
N LEU A 252 -11.80 -20.01 -0.68
CA LEU A 252 -12.51 -18.73 -0.69
C LEU A 252 -13.89 -18.83 -0.03
N SER A 253 -14.65 -19.91 -0.31
CA SER A 253 -15.97 -20.10 0.31
C SER A 253 -15.86 -20.33 1.82
N LEU A 254 -14.86 -21.07 2.27
CA LEU A 254 -14.58 -21.31 3.69
C LEU A 254 -14.16 -20.01 4.39
N GLU A 255 -13.26 -19.25 3.79
CA GLU A 255 -12.80 -17.95 4.31
C GLU A 255 -13.97 -16.97 4.45
N LEU A 256 -14.80 -16.86 3.41
CA LEU A 256 -15.98 -15.99 3.42
C LEU A 256 -16.99 -16.43 4.48
N LEU A 257 -17.18 -17.72 4.67
CA LEU A 257 -18.06 -18.28 5.70
C LEU A 257 -17.52 -17.95 7.10
N ILE A 258 -16.22 -18.11 7.35
CA ILE A 258 -15.60 -17.78 8.63
C ILE A 258 -15.72 -16.28 8.91
N ILE A 259 -15.41 -15.42 7.96
CA ILE A 259 -15.54 -13.97 8.10
C ILE A 259 -16.98 -13.59 8.42
N THR A 260 -17.94 -14.14 7.67
CA THR A 260 -19.36 -13.86 7.90
C THR A 260 -19.81 -14.31 9.29
N LEU A 261 -19.40 -15.49 9.74
CA LEU A 261 -19.71 -15.99 11.08
C LEU A 261 -19.10 -15.07 12.15
N LEU A 262 -17.84 -14.67 12.01
CA LEU A 262 -17.17 -13.77 12.95
C LEU A 262 -17.83 -12.39 13.00
N VAL A 263 -18.25 -11.85 11.85
CA VAL A 263 -18.97 -10.57 11.78
C VAL A 263 -20.34 -10.69 12.47
N ILE A 264 -21.10 -11.75 12.19
CA ILE A 264 -22.40 -11.96 12.83
C ILE A 264 -22.25 -12.08 14.35
N THR A 265 -21.29 -12.87 14.84
CA THR A 265 -21.03 -12.99 16.28
C THR A 265 -20.58 -11.67 16.90
N ALA A 266 -19.77 -10.88 16.19
CA ALA A 266 -19.37 -9.56 16.66
C ALA A 266 -20.57 -8.62 16.80
N PHE A 267 -21.48 -8.60 15.82
CA PHE A 267 -22.70 -7.78 15.87
C PHE A 267 -23.70 -8.28 16.91
N GLN A 268 -23.83 -9.59 17.12
CA GLN A 268 -24.71 -10.12 18.18
C GLN A 268 -24.23 -9.76 19.57
N VAL A 269 -22.91 -9.79 19.80
CA VAL A 269 -22.33 -9.53 21.14
C VAL A 269 -22.18 -8.03 21.42
N TYR A 270 -21.85 -7.23 20.42
CA TYR A 270 -21.48 -5.81 20.57
C TYR A 270 -22.39 -4.83 19.82
N GLY A 271 -23.16 -5.28 18.83
CA GLY A 271 -24.00 -4.43 17.99
C GLY A 271 -25.35 -4.02 18.62
N LEU A 272 -25.70 -4.58 19.78
CA LEU A 272 -26.90 -4.25 20.56
C LEU A 272 -26.63 -3.23 21.68
N ARG A 273 -25.43 -2.66 21.72
CA ARG A 273 -25.04 -1.56 22.59
C ARG A 273 -24.86 -0.30 21.75
#